data_ad28d0cb9c2af77c8e8f858d18caf29f
#
_entry.id   ad28d0cb9c2af77c8e8f858d18caf29f
#
_cell.length_a   1.000
_cell.length_b   1.000
_cell.length_c   1.000
_cell.angle_alpha   90.00
_cell.angle_beta   90.00
_cell.angle_gamma   90.00
#
_symmetry.space_group_name_H-M   'P 1'
#
loop_
_entity.id
_entity.type
_entity.pdbx_description
1 polymer ?
#
loop_
_entity_poly.entity_id
_entity_poly.type
_entity_poly.pdbx_seq_one_letter_code
_entity_poly.pdbx_strand_id
1 'polypeptide(L)'
;MQGGKAPTKDQQNWQNWQREQGCCNCGASNPAIHHCVGSTAKHNKIHIGQWWTIPLCYECHQGPDGIHGSGLMFPYESRKETEKQLFQNMTFDYFHRDYGEPPMPLAVIEAIKDYHK
;
A
#
# COMPACT_ATOMS: atom_id res chain seq x y z
N MET A 1 10.82 -20.08 -9.84
CA MET A 1 10.50 -19.49 -9.45
C MET A 1 9.75 -18.83 -9.56
N GLN A 2 9.69 -18.45 -9.53
CA GLN A 2 9.06 -17.93 -9.47
C GLN A 2 8.50 -16.89 -9.42
N GLY A 3 7.53 -16.85 -9.82
CA GLY A 3 6.79 -15.68 -9.61
C GLY A 3 7.52 -14.68 -8.78
N GLY A 4 6.87 -13.73 -8.22
CA GLY A 4 7.50 -12.73 -7.40
C GLY A 4 8.24 -13.32 -6.20
N LYS A 5 9.18 -12.57 -5.68
CA LYS A 5 9.87 -12.95 -4.45
C LYS A 5 8.95 -12.70 -3.26
N ALA A 6 9.10 -13.52 -2.25
CA ALA A 6 8.45 -13.27 -0.98
C ALA A 6 8.97 -11.95 -0.39
N PRO A 7 8.16 -11.24 0.40
CA PRO A 7 8.63 -10.01 1.03
C PRO A 7 9.78 -10.30 2.01
N THR A 8 10.69 -9.35 2.12
CA THR A 8 11.75 -9.40 3.13
C THR A 8 11.13 -9.26 4.53
N LYS A 9 11.94 -9.50 5.56
CA LYS A 9 11.49 -9.34 6.95
C LYS A 9 10.93 -7.94 7.20
N ASP A 10 11.64 -6.92 6.75
CA ASP A 10 11.21 -5.54 6.94
C ASP A 10 9.91 -5.24 6.18
N GLN A 11 9.79 -5.76 4.97
CA GLN A 11 8.56 -5.62 4.18
C GLN A 11 7.40 -6.34 4.85
N GLN A 12 7.64 -7.54 5.40
CA GLN A 12 6.62 -8.26 6.16
C GLN A 12 6.17 -7.48 7.40
N ASN A 13 7.11 -6.88 8.12
CA ASN A 13 6.78 -6.07 9.30
C ASN A 13 5.88 -4.91 8.93
N TRP A 14 6.18 -4.22 7.82
CA TRP A 14 5.35 -3.14 7.29
C TRP A 14 3.95 -3.63 6.94
N GLN A 15 3.85 -4.73 6.21
CA GLN A 15 2.56 -5.27 5.77
C GLN A 15 1.76 -5.80 6.96
N ASN A 16 2.40 -6.42 7.95
CA ASN A 16 1.72 -6.91 9.14
C ASN A 16 1.16 -5.76 9.97
N TRP A 17 1.92 -4.67 10.11
CA TRP A 17 1.43 -3.48 10.78
C TRP A 17 0.19 -2.94 10.07
N GLN A 18 0.21 -2.91 8.74
CA GLN A 18 -0.94 -2.47 7.94
C GLN A 18 -2.17 -3.35 8.20
N ARG A 19 -1.98 -4.67 8.26
CA ARG A 19 -3.11 -5.58 8.54
C ARG A 19 -3.72 -5.31 9.91
N GLU A 20 -2.91 -4.97 10.87
CA GLU A 20 -3.40 -4.66 12.23
C GLU A 20 -4.24 -3.40 12.28
N GLN A 21 -4.03 -2.47 11.35
CA GLN A 21 -4.81 -1.22 11.31
C GLN A 21 -6.22 -1.44 10.77
N GLY A 22 -6.47 -2.54 10.07
CA GLY A 22 -7.72 -2.74 9.37
C GLY A 22 -7.70 -2.08 8.00
N CYS A 23 -8.85 -2.15 7.30
CA CYS A 23 -8.97 -1.53 5.97
C CYS A 23 -8.73 -0.03 6.05
N CYS A 24 -7.82 0.48 5.23
CA CYS A 24 -7.46 1.90 5.28
C CYS A 24 -8.56 2.80 4.74
N ASN A 25 -9.58 2.25 4.08
CA ASN A 25 -10.70 3.02 3.58
C ASN A 25 -11.90 3.00 4.53
N CYS A 26 -12.30 1.84 5.04
CA CYS A 26 -13.52 1.72 5.84
C CYS A 26 -13.30 1.18 7.26
N GLY A 27 -12.10 0.76 7.61
CA GLY A 27 -11.78 0.28 8.95
C GLY A 27 -12.16 -1.16 9.24
N ALA A 28 -12.69 -1.91 8.25
CA ALA A 28 -13.09 -3.29 8.46
C ALA A 28 -11.89 -4.16 8.87
N SER A 29 -12.12 -5.14 9.74
CA SER A 29 -11.07 -6.04 10.20
C SER A 29 -10.65 -7.02 9.11
N ASN A 30 -9.48 -7.65 9.31
CA ASN A 30 -8.93 -8.69 8.42
C ASN A 30 -8.77 -8.24 6.96
N PRO A 31 -8.11 -7.09 6.73
CA PRO A 31 -7.89 -6.65 5.35
C PRO A 31 -6.85 -7.52 4.65
N ALA A 32 -6.92 -7.57 3.33
CA ALA A 32 -5.86 -8.11 2.50
C ALA A 32 -4.88 -6.99 2.14
N ILE A 33 -3.66 -7.38 1.81
CA ILE A 33 -2.66 -6.40 1.34
C ILE A 33 -2.82 -6.24 -0.18
N HIS A 34 -3.10 -5.01 -0.60
CA HIS A 34 -3.20 -4.67 -2.01
C HIS A 34 -1.85 -4.08 -2.47
N HIS A 35 -1.24 -4.72 -3.47
CA HIS A 35 -0.01 -4.22 -4.07
C HIS A 35 -0.37 -3.23 -5.16
N CYS A 36 -0.02 -1.98 -4.97
CA CYS A 36 -0.49 -0.90 -5.86
C CYS A 36 0.06 -1.02 -7.27
N VAL A 37 1.25 -1.58 -7.44
CA VAL A 37 1.90 -1.72 -8.76
C VAL A 37 2.40 -3.13 -9.04
N GLY A 38 2.00 -4.11 -8.21
CA GLY A 38 2.46 -5.49 -8.35
C GLY A 38 3.69 -5.77 -7.49
N SER A 39 3.78 -7.00 -6.98
CA SER A 39 4.74 -7.35 -5.93
C SER A 39 6.20 -7.30 -6.40
N THR A 40 6.46 -7.40 -7.71
CA THR A 40 7.81 -7.40 -8.26
C THR A 40 8.23 -6.07 -8.86
N ALA A 41 7.38 -5.04 -8.76
CA ALA A 41 7.65 -3.77 -9.42
C ALA A 41 8.91 -3.08 -8.91
N LYS A 42 9.59 -2.43 -9.83
CA LYS A 42 10.78 -1.61 -9.55
C LYS A 42 10.61 -0.25 -10.20
N HIS A 43 11.28 0.75 -9.65
CA HIS A 43 11.40 2.06 -10.26
C HIS A 43 12.82 2.57 -10.02
N ASN A 44 13.52 2.96 -11.09
CA ASN A 44 14.92 3.38 -11.02
C ASN A 44 15.79 2.33 -10.30
N LYS A 45 15.57 1.05 -10.63
CA LYS A 45 16.28 -0.11 -10.08
C LYS A 45 15.99 -0.36 -8.59
N ILE A 46 15.05 0.35 -8.00
CA ILE A 46 14.67 0.18 -6.60
C ILE A 46 13.38 -0.62 -6.54
N HIS A 47 13.37 -1.68 -5.74
CA HIS A 47 12.17 -2.50 -5.53
C HIS A 47 11.14 -1.69 -4.73
N ILE A 48 9.95 -1.50 -5.30
CA ILE A 48 8.88 -0.75 -4.64
C ILE A 48 7.62 -1.61 -4.42
N GLY A 49 7.48 -2.72 -5.14
CA GLY A 49 6.23 -3.48 -5.17
C GLY A 49 5.76 -3.99 -3.80
N GLN A 50 6.68 -4.51 -2.98
CA GLN A 50 6.33 -5.02 -1.66
C GLN A 50 6.22 -3.91 -0.61
N TRP A 51 6.72 -2.73 -0.91
CA TRP A 51 6.62 -1.57 -0.02
C TRP A 51 5.38 -0.72 -0.30
N TRP A 52 5.03 -0.55 -1.57
CA TRP A 52 3.90 0.28 -1.95
C TRP A 52 2.62 -0.54 -1.90
N THR A 53 2.13 -0.69 -0.69
CA THR A 53 0.97 -1.53 -0.37
C THR A 53 0.00 -0.77 0.51
N ILE A 54 -1.28 -1.15 0.43
CA ILE A 54 -2.31 -0.62 1.32
C ILE A 54 -3.21 -1.77 1.77
N PRO A 55 -3.73 -1.73 3.01
CA PRO A 55 -4.65 -2.76 3.49
C PRO A 55 -6.09 -2.43 3.08
N LEU A 56 -6.75 -3.36 2.41
CA LEU A 56 -8.12 -3.18 1.96
C LEU A 56 -8.95 -4.42 2.29
N CYS A 57 -10.17 -4.21 2.82
CA CYS A 57 -11.10 -5.30 3.03
C CYS A 57 -11.59 -5.82 1.68
N TYR A 58 -12.29 -6.97 1.69
CA TYR A 58 -12.76 -7.59 0.45
C TYR A 58 -13.58 -6.62 -0.41
N GLU A 59 -14.54 -5.92 0.19
CA GLU A 59 -15.41 -5.01 -0.55
C GLU A 59 -14.65 -3.84 -1.17
N CYS A 60 -13.73 -3.24 -0.41
CA CYS A 60 -12.95 -2.11 -0.92
C CYS A 60 -11.91 -2.56 -1.94
N HIS A 61 -11.52 -3.84 -1.94
CA HIS A 61 -10.52 -4.39 -2.83
C HIS A 61 -11.15 -5.02 -4.08
N GLN A 62 -12.02 -6.02 -3.88
CA GLN A 62 -12.56 -6.85 -4.94
C GLN A 62 -14.05 -6.63 -5.22
N GLY A 63 -14.75 -5.85 -4.38
CA GLY A 63 -16.16 -5.58 -4.59
C GLY A 63 -16.39 -4.78 -5.87
N PRO A 64 -17.66 -4.70 -6.34
CA PRO A 64 -17.94 -4.02 -7.62
C PRO A 64 -17.53 -2.54 -7.64
N ASP A 65 -17.57 -1.87 -6.49
CA ASP A 65 -17.19 -0.46 -6.38
C ASP A 65 -15.83 -0.28 -5.68
N GLY A 66 -15.08 -1.38 -5.51
CA GLY A 66 -13.76 -1.36 -4.91
C GLY A 66 -12.67 -0.88 -5.85
N ILE A 67 -11.42 -1.01 -5.42
CA ILE A 67 -10.29 -0.47 -6.17
C ILE A 67 -10.07 -1.18 -7.52
N HIS A 68 -10.44 -2.46 -7.62
CA HIS A 68 -10.38 -3.20 -8.88
C HIS A 68 -11.67 -3.07 -9.72
N GLY A 69 -12.70 -2.42 -9.17
CA GLY A 69 -13.96 -2.17 -9.86
C GLY A 69 -14.10 -0.70 -10.25
N SER A 70 -15.28 -0.14 -10.02
CA SER A 70 -15.56 1.25 -10.39
C SER A 70 -14.82 2.29 -9.57
N GLY A 71 -14.38 1.93 -8.35
CA GLY A 71 -13.73 2.87 -7.45
C GLY A 71 -14.67 3.82 -6.73
N LEU A 72 -15.97 3.63 -6.84
CA LEU A 72 -16.96 4.55 -6.24
C LEU A 72 -16.92 4.58 -4.72
N MET A 73 -16.32 3.57 -4.09
CA MET A 73 -16.15 3.55 -2.63
C MET A 73 -15.12 4.56 -2.12
N PHE A 74 -14.36 5.17 -3.03
CA PHE A 74 -13.27 6.08 -2.66
C PHE A 74 -13.60 7.52 -3.08
N PRO A 75 -13.21 8.52 -2.28
CA PRO A 75 -13.51 9.93 -2.59
C PRO A 75 -12.53 10.57 -3.57
N TYR A 76 -11.70 9.79 -4.23
CA TYR A 76 -10.65 10.29 -5.12
C TYR A 76 -11.03 10.08 -6.59
N GLU A 77 -10.44 10.87 -7.47
CA GLU A 77 -10.80 10.89 -8.89
C GLU A 77 -10.37 9.66 -9.67
N SER A 78 -9.31 8.99 -9.24
CA SER A 78 -8.77 7.86 -9.98
C SER A 78 -8.19 6.83 -9.02
N ARG A 79 -7.98 5.62 -9.53
CA ARG A 79 -7.30 4.56 -8.78
C ARG A 79 -5.90 5.00 -8.35
N LYS A 80 -5.18 5.65 -9.26
CA LYS A 80 -3.83 6.12 -8.97
C LYS A 80 -3.84 7.10 -7.79
N GLU A 81 -4.77 8.06 -7.80
CA GLU A 81 -4.88 9.03 -6.73
C GLU A 81 -5.30 8.37 -5.41
N THR A 82 -6.22 7.43 -5.48
CA THR A 82 -6.65 6.64 -4.32
C THR A 82 -5.45 5.93 -3.68
N GLU A 83 -4.69 5.20 -4.48
CA GLU A 83 -3.54 4.45 -3.98
C GLU A 83 -2.49 5.37 -3.37
N LYS A 84 -2.25 6.49 -4.00
CA LYS A 84 -1.30 7.49 -3.52
C LYS A 84 -1.71 8.06 -2.16
N GLN A 85 -2.97 8.49 -2.05
CA GLN A 85 -3.45 9.12 -0.82
C GLN A 85 -3.52 8.15 0.35
N LEU A 86 -4.05 6.95 0.11
CA LEU A 86 -4.15 5.97 1.18
C LEU A 86 -2.77 5.49 1.65
N PHE A 87 -1.84 5.34 0.72
CA PHE A 87 -0.45 4.98 1.09
C PHE A 87 0.19 6.08 1.92
N GLN A 88 0.01 7.34 1.54
CA GLN A 88 0.55 8.47 2.30
C GLN A 88 -0.02 8.50 3.72
N ASN A 89 -1.33 8.25 3.86
CA ASN A 89 -1.96 8.20 5.17
C ASN A 89 -1.37 7.09 6.04
N MET A 90 -1.12 5.92 5.46
CA MET A 90 -0.54 4.81 6.20
C MET A 90 0.89 5.10 6.64
N THR A 91 1.71 5.69 5.76
CA THR A 91 3.09 6.04 6.12
C THR A 91 3.12 7.14 7.18
N PHE A 92 2.20 8.09 7.09
CA PHE A 92 2.07 9.16 8.09
C PHE A 92 1.75 8.57 9.47
N ASP A 93 0.77 7.66 9.53
CA ASP A 93 0.37 7.04 10.80
C ASP A 93 1.50 6.20 11.40
N TYR A 94 2.21 5.45 10.57
CA TYR A 94 3.35 4.67 11.02
C TYR A 94 4.40 5.56 11.68
N PHE A 95 4.75 6.65 10.99
CA PHE A 95 5.77 7.58 11.45
C PHE A 95 5.31 8.36 12.69
N HIS A 96 4.17 9.03 12.58
CA HIS A 96 3.79 10.04 13.59
C HIS A 96 3.05 9.47 14.79
N ARG A 97 2.37 8.35 14.61
CA ARG A 97 1.59 7.77 15.70
C ARG A 97 2.31 6.64 16.41
N ASP A 98 2.95 5.72 15.66
CA ASP A 98 3.37 4.46 16.22
C ASP A 98 4.88 4.31 16.42
N TYR A 99 5.72 4.73 15.48
CA TYR A 99 7.15 4.37 15.52
C TYR A 99 8.13 5.54 15.54
N GLY A 100 7.76 6.71 15.08
CA GLY A 100 8.67 7.85 15.05
C GLY A 100 9.74 7.78 13.96
N GLU A 101 9.60 6.81 13.04
CA GLU A 101 10.54 6.66 11.92
C GLU A 101 9.78 6.17 10.69
N PRO A 102 10.31 6.39 9.49
CA PRO A 102 9.64 5.93 8.27
C PRO A 102 9.55 4.39 8.23
N PRO A 103 8.48 3.83 7.62
CA PRO A 103 8.33 2.38 7.54
C PRO A 103 9.30 1.71 6.57
N MET A 104 9.98 2.49 5.73
CA MET A 104 10.86 1.96 4.68
C MET A 104 12.01 2.93 4.46
N PRO A 105 13.11 2.48 3.81
CA PRO A 105 14.23 3.38 3.50
C PRO A 105 13.80 4.58 2.68
N LEU A 106 14.46 5.71 2.90
CA LEU A 106 14.16 6.95 2.19
C LEU A 106 14.23 6.77 0.67
N ALA A 107 15.19 5.96 0.20
CA ALA A 107 15.32 5.69 -1.24
C ALA A 107 14.05 5.07 -1.82
N VAL A 108 13.36 4.20 -1.06
CA VAL A 108 12.10 3.60 -1.50
C VAL A 108 11.00 4.66 -1.55
N ILE A 109 10.92 5.50 -0.54
CA ILE A 109 9.92 6.59 -0.49
C ILE A 109 10.12 7.52 -1.69
N GLU A 110 11.34 7.89 -1.99
CA GLU A 110 11.67 8.75 -3.13
C GLU A 110 11.30 8.08 -4.45
N ALA A 111 11.58 6.77 -4.58
CA ALA A 111 11.24 6.04 -5.81
C ALA A 111 9.73 5.97 -6.02
N ILE A 112 8.96 5.75 -4.95
CA ILE A 112 7.49 5.72 -5.05
C ILE A 112 6.96 7.08 -5.46
N LYS A 113 7.46 8.16 -4.85
CA LYS A 113 7.05 9.52 -5.22
C LYS A 113 7.39 9.83 -6.66
N ASP A 114 8.57 9.43 -7.12
CA ASP A 114 9.00 9.66 -8.50
C ASP A 114 8.15 8.87 -9.49
N TYR A 115 7.72 7.68 -9.12
CA TYR A 115 6.83 6.87 -9.97
C TYR A 115 5.52 7.59 -10.28
N HIS A 116 5.03 8.43 -9.37
CA HIS A 116 3.77 9.16 -9.54
C HIS A 116 3.86 10.36 -10.49
N LYS A 117 5.05 10.73 -10.90
CA LYS A 117 5.23 11.89 -11.77
C LYS A 117 4.86 11.61 -13.22
#